data_5bb0ea059a975263fab424aade9e9daa
#
_entry.id   5bb0ea059a975263fab424aade9e9daa
#
_cell.length_a   1.000
_cell.length_b   1.000
_cell.length_c   1.000
_cell.angle_alpha   90.00
_cell.angle_beta   90.00
_cell.angle_gamma   90.00
#
_symmetry.space_group_name_H-M   'P 1'
#
loop_
_entity.id
_entity.type
_entity.pdbx_description
1 polymer ?
#
loop_
_entity_poly.entity_id
_entity_poly.type
_entity_poly.pdbx_seq_one_letter_code
_entity_poly.pdbx_strand_id
1 'polypeptide(L)'
;MPNCRNCGARLSKFDTDLCPVCGIKNPLQGTSSETVEITSQIDLSEMKEGQKVLRRRKKMIAYFYALGFTGLAYFYIKKYVLGLIWLIANLAVIGGLFAVFYFAAHVHIAVAIIIPILIAYAINAVVATVYNFMPDIKDGEGEFIV
;
A
#
# COMPACT_ATOMS: atom_id res chain seq x y z
N MET A 1 -22.50 -36.18 6.65
CA MET A 1 -21.26 -36.67 7.30
C MET A 1 -20.53 -37.49 6.25
N PRO A 2 -19.26 -37.30 6.01
CA PRO A 2 -18.50 -38.08 5.02
C PRO A 2 -18.30 -39.52 5.52
N ASN A 3 -18.19 -40.43 4.55
CA ASN A 3 -17.92 -41.86 4.81
C ASN A 3 -16.49 -42.21 4.40
N CYS A 4 -15.88 -43.14 5.11
CA CYS A 4 -14.56 -43.64 4.77
C CYS A 4 -14.59 -44.39 3.43
N ARG A 5 -13.67 -44.05 2.51
CA ARG A 5 -13.56 -44.66 1.18
C ARG A 5 -13.23 -46.17 1.19
N ASN A 6 -12.65 -46.68 2.28
CA ASN A 6 -12.21 -48.06 2.38
C ASN A 6 -13.22 -48.96 3.12
N CYS A 7 -13.72 -48.50 4.26
CA CYS A 7 -14.62 -49.33 5.11
C CYS A 7 -16.05 -48.81 5.19
N GLY A 8 -16.38 -47.66 4.60
CA GLY A 8 -17.70 -47.06 4.60
C GLY A 8 -18.14 -46.48 5.97
N ALA A 9 -17.29 -46.53 6.98
CA ALA A 9 -17.61 -46.01 8.32
C ALA A 9 -17.84 -44.48 8.25
N ARG A 10 -18.80 -43.97 9.01
CA ARG A 10 -19.05 -42.54 9.13
C ARG A 10 -17.92 -41.87 9.89
N LEU A 11 -17.38 -40.83 9.29
CA LEU A 11 -16.26 -40.06 9.82
C LEU A 11 -16.77 -38.77 10.48
N SER A 12 -16.16 -38.41 11.58
CA SER A 12 -16.33 -37.11 12.22
C SER A 12 -15.58 -36.03 11.39
N LYS A 13 -15.91 -34.76 11.59
CA LYS A 13 -15.18 -33.63 11.02
C LYS A 13 -13.70 -33.56 11.44
N PHE A 14 -13.35 -34.28 12.50
CA PHE A 14 -11.99 -34.31 13.06
C PHE A 14 -11.17 -35.53 12.59
N ASP A 15 -11.81 -36.52 11.94
CA ASP A 15 -11.16 -37.73 11.46
C ASP A 15 -10.67 -37.59 10.02
N THR A 16 -9.91 -36.51 9.75
CA THR A 16 -9.43 -36.18 8.41
C THR A 16 -8.22 -36.98 7.98
N ASP A 17 -7.35 -37.33 8.94
CA ASP A 17 -6.02 -37.88 8.65
C ASP A 17 -5.99 -39.42 8.69
N LEU A 18 -6.77 -40.02 9.60
CA LEU A 18 -6.83 -41.47 9.80
C LEU A 18 -8.26 -41.92 10.09
N CYS A 19 -8.69 -43.02 9.46
CA CYS A 19 -9.94 -43.63 9.80
C CYS A 19 -9.81 -44.39 11.14
N PRO A 20 -10.65 -44.09 12.17
CA PRO A 20 -10.55 -44.77 13.45
C PRO A 20 -10.95 -46.23 13.39
N VAL A 21 -11.66 -46.69 12.34
CA VAL A 21 -12.14 -48.06 12.18
C VAL A 21 -11.15 -48.94 11.42
N CYS A 22 -10.58 -48.46 10.32
CA CYS A 22 -9.69 -49.28 9.45
C CYS A 22 -8.26 -48.79 9.38
N GLY A 23 -7.92 -47.64 9.99
CA GLY A 23 -6.58 -47.08 10.04
C GLY A 23 -6.03 -46.53 8.70
N ILE A 24 -6.90 -46.45 7.66
CA ILE A 24 -6.44 -45.90 6.40
C ILE A 24 -6.18 -44.40 6.49
N LYS A 25 -5.09 -43.94 5.90
CA LYS A 25 -4.79 -42.51 5.76
C LYS A 25 -5.70 -41.86 4.72
N ASN A 26 -6.10 -40.64 4.98
CA ASN A 26 -6.99 -39.85 4.12
C ASN A 26 -8.30 -40.59 3.79
N PRO A 27 -9.14 -40.89 4.79
CA PRO A 27 -10.32 -41.72 4.65
C PRO A 27 -11.48 -41.09 3.87
N LEU A 28 -11.41 -39.81 3.53
CA LEU A 28 -12.48 -39.08 2.84
C LEU A 28 -12.64 -39.57 1.39
N GLN A 29 -13.86 -39.84 0.99
CA GLN A 29 -14.19 -40.27 -0.36
C GLN A 29 -13.92 -39.14 -1.34
N GLY A 30 -13.13 -39.39 -2.40
CA GLY A 30 -12.79 -38.41 -3.44
C GLY A 30 -11.50 -37.62 -3.20
N THR A 31 -10.81 -37.81 -2.07
CA THR A 31 -9.48 -37.29 -1.86
C THR A 31 -8.45 -38.35 -2.27
N SER A 32 -7.73 -38.14 -3.36
CA SER A 32 -6.54 -38.91 -3.69
C SER A 32 -5.34 -38.39 -2.89
N SER A 33 -4.25 -39.18 -2.82
CA SER A 33 -2.97 -38.72 -2.23
C SER A 33 -2.36 -37.52 -2.95
N GLU A 34 -2.91 -37.14 -4.11
CA GLU A 34 -2.55 -36.00 -4.92
C GLU A 34 -3.50 -34.80 -4.68
N THR A 35 -4.57 -34.96 -3.89
CA THR A 35 -5.41 -33.80 -3.50
C THR A 35 -4.60 -32.95 -2.54
N VAL A 36 -4.00 -31.92 -3.08
CA VAL A 36 -3.36 -30.85 -2.33
C VAL A 36 -4.44 -30.15 -1.50
N GLU A 37 -4.24 -30.01 -0.21
CA GLU A 37 -5.16 -29.26 0.64
C GLU A 37 -5.30 -27.84 0.08
N ILE A 38 -6.52 -27.45 -0.31
CA ILE A 38 -6.83 -26.12 -0.83
C ILE A 38 -6.47 -25.03 0.21
N THR A 39 -6.47 -25.38 1.49
CA THR A 39 -6.01 -24.50 2.57
C THR A 39 -4.52 -24.19 2.55
N SER A 40 -3.68 -25.05 1.97
CA SER A 40 -2.25 -24.76 1.76
C SER A 40 -1.99 -23.94 0.49
N GLN A 41 -2.99 -23.82 -0.38
CA GLN A 41 -2.99 -23.01 -1.60
C GLN A 41 -3.71 -21.67 -1.43
N ILE A 42 -4.14 -21.29 -0.22
CA ILE A 42 -4.40 -19.88 0.08
C ILE A 42 -3.05 -19.21 -0.08
N ASP A 43 -2.92 -18.62 -1.23
CA ASP A 43 -1.68 -18.08 -1.75
C ASP A 43 -1.19 -17.00 -0.78
N LEU A 44 -0.20 -17.35 0.02
CA LEU A 44 0.52 -16.39 0.86
C LEU A 44 1.13 -15.26 0.00
N SER A 45 1.11 -15.41 -1.34
CA SER A 45 1.47 -14.37 -2.27
C SER A 45 0.42 -13.26 -2.30
N GLU A 46 -0.89 -13.57 -2.28
CA GLU A 46 -1.95 -12.55 -2.18
C GLU A 46 -1.90 -11.81 -0.84
N MET A 47 -1.64 -12.52 0.28
CA MET A 47 -1.42 -11.85 1.56
C MET A 47 -0.15 -10.98 1.56
N LYS A 48 0.91 -11.42 0.89
CA LYS A 48 2.14 -10.64 0.74
C LYS A 48 1.95 -9.46 -0.20
N GLU A 49 1.13 -9.59 -1.24
CA GLU A 49 0.77 -8.47 -2.11
C GLU A 49 -0.13 -7.46 -1.39
N GLY A 50 -1.12 -7.88 -0.65
CA GLY A 50 -1.92 -7.01 0.20
C GLY A 50 -1.09 -6.26 1.25
N GLN A 51 -0.13 -6.93 1.91
CA GLN A 51 0.83 -6.26 2.80
C GLN A 51 1.79 -5.32 2.05
N LYS A 52 2.18 -5.65 0.82
CA LYS A 52 3.02 -4.80 -0.02
C LYS A 52 2.32 -3.53 -0.44
N VAL A 53 1.04 -3.61 -0.77
CA VAL A 53 0.18 -2.48 -1.14
C VAL A 53 -0.05 -1.55 0.04
N LEU A 54 -0.40 -2.06 1.21
CA LEU A 54 -0.53 -1.27 2.45
C LEU A 54 0.79 -0.56 2.83
N ARG A 55 1.92 -1.24 2.62
CA ARG A 55 3.23 -0.65 2.86
C ARG A 55 3.56 0.47 1.87
N ARG A 56 3.12 0.39 0.61
CA ARG A 56 3.26 1.45 -0.39
C ARG A 56 2.52 2.71 0.03
N ARG A 57 1.26 2.61 0.48
CA ARG A 57 0.46 3.76 0.91
C ARG A 57 1.10 4.51 2.08
N LYS A 58 1.48 3.79 3.15
CA LYS A 58 2.16 4.38 4.32
C LYS A 58 3.45 5.11 3.93
N LYS A 59 4.26 4.51 3.04
CA LYS A 59 5.49 5.14 2.55
C LYS A 59 5.21 6.36 1.68
N MET A 60 4.22 6.31 0.80
CA MET A 60 3.82 7.45 -0.02
C MET A 60 3.42 8.64 0.84
N ILE A 61 2.57 8.42 1.85
CA ILE A 61 2.14 9.45 2.80
C ILE A 61 3.34 10.01 3.58
N ALA A 62 4.25 9.14 4.04
CA ALA A 62 5.47 9.57 4.72
C ALA A 62 6.36 10.44 3.81
N TYR A 63 6.47 10.14 2.52
CA TYR A 63 7.20 10.98 1.57
C TYR A 63 6.54 12.34 1.35
N PHE A 64 5.19 12.43 1.34
CA PHE A 64 4.50 13.70 1.28
C PHE A 64 4.78 14.57 2.50
N TYR A 65 4.77 13.99 3.71
CA TYR A 65 5.07 14.73 4.93
C TYR A 65 6.55 15.11 5.04
N ALA A 66 7.48 14.22 4.68
CA ALA A 66 8.90 14.48 4.85
C ALA A 66 9.49 15.37 3.74
N LEU A 67 9.17 15.08 2.49
CA LEU A 67 9.80 15.65 1.29
C LEU A 67 8.77 15.99 0.21
N GLY A 68 7.57 16.42 0.59
CA GLY A 68 6.47 16.68 -0.33
C GLY A 68 6.80 17.70 -1.43
N PHE A 69 7.62 18.68 -1.12
CA PHE A 69 8.04 19.71 -2.08
C PHE A 69 8.89 19.15 -3.25
N THR A 70 9.53 17.99 -3.09
CA THR A 70 10.36 17.37 -4.14
C THR A 70 9.57 16.52 -5.14
N GLY A 71 8.28 16.27 -4.88
CA GLY A 71 7.47 15.37 -5.71
C GLY A 71 7.82 13.89 -5.58
N LEU A 72 8.73 13.50 -4.67
CA LEU A 72 9.18 12.10 -4.48
C LEU A 72 8.03 11.13 -4.21
N ALA A 73 6.95 11.58 -3.56
CA ALA A 73 5.78 10.75 -3.33
C ALA A 73 5.14 10.28 -4.65
N TYR A 74 5.06 11.16 -5.67
CA TYR A 74 4.54 10.80 -6.99
C TYR A 74 5.51 9.92 -7.77
N PHE A 75 6.83 10.15 -7.67
CA PHE A 75 7.83 9.27 -8.26
C PHE A 75 7.77 7.86 -7.66
N TYR A 76 7.53 7.77 -6.37
CA TYR A 76 7.39 6.47 -5.68
C TYR A 76 6.21 5.63 -6.19
N ILE A 77 5.08 6.26 -6.56
CA ILE A 77 3.91 5.59 -7.15
C ILE A 77 3.97 5.53 -8.68
N LYS A 78 5.14 5.74 -9.29
CA LYS A 78 5.39 5.70 -10.73
C LYS A 78 4.60 6.74 -11.57
N LYS A 79 4.07 7.78 -10.94
CA LYS A 79 3.42 8.93 -11.63
C LYS A 79 4.44 10.02 -11.94
N TYR A 80 5.39 9.72 -12.80
CA TYR A 80 6.54 10.57 -13.09
C TYR A 80 6.15 11.97 -13.58
N VAL A 81 5.19 12.08 -14.48
CA VAL A 81 4.71 13.36 -15.03
C VAL A 81 4.12 14.24 -13.93
N LEU A 82 3.26 13.68 -13.06
CA LEU A 82 2.70 14.40 -11.92
C LEU A 82 3.78 14.80 -10.91
N GLY A 83 4.78 13.94 -10.68
CA GLY A 83 5.91 14.25 -9.82
C GLY A 83 6.74 15.44 -10.32
N LEU A 84 6.97 15.49 -11.63
CA LEU A 84 7.71 16.61 -12.26
C LEU A 84 6.90 17.93 -12.20
N ILE A 85 5.62 17.88 -12.54
CA ILE A 85 4.71 19.05 -12.45
C ILE A 85 4.66 19.56 -11.01
N TRP A 86 4.55 18.66 -10.04
CA TRP A 86 4.51 19.00 -8.62
C TRP A 86 5.80 19.67 -8.13
N LEU A 87 6.95 19.15 -8.56
CA LEU A 87 8.26 19.72 -8.25
C LEU A 87 8.38 21.14 -8.81
N ILE A 88 8.03 21.34 -10.08
CA ILE A 88 8.10 22.67 -10.74
C ILE A 88 7.14 23.65 -10.04
N ALA A 89 5.91 23.21 -9.71
CA ALA A 89 4.93 24.05 -9.01
C ALA A 89 5.43 24.49 -7.64
N ASN A 90 5.99 23.56 -6.84
CA ASN A 90 6.57 23.91 -5.53
C ASN A 90 7.77 24.87 -5.66
N LEU A 91 8.66 24.66 -6.63
CA LEU A 91 9.77 25.58 -6.89
C LEU A 91 9.28 26.98 -7.31
N ALA A 92 8.24 27.05 -8.12
CA ALA A 92 7.63 28.32 -8.53
C ALA A 92 6.98 29.06 -7.32
N VAL A 93 6.30 28.32 -6.45
CA VAL A 93 5.72 28.90 -5.22
C VAL A 93 6.82 29.41 -4.29
N ILE A 94 7.83 28.60 -4.00
CA ILE A 94 8.93 28.99 -3.12
C ILE A 94 9.70 30.18 -3.70
N GLY A 95 10.06 30.14 -4.99
CA GLY A 95 10.80 31.21 -5.66
C GLY A 95 9.98 32.49 -5.79
N GLY A 96 8.70 32.37 -6.14
CA GLY A 96 7.79 33.51 -6.23
C GLY A 96 7.58 34.22 -4.89
N LEU A 97 7.30 33.45 -3.83
CA LEU A 97 7.16 34.00 -2.48
C LEU A 97 8.46 34.60 -1.97
N PHE A 98 9.60 33.94 -2.21
CA PHE A 98 10.90 34.49 -1.89
C PHE A 98 11.12 35.85 -2.55
N ALA A 99 10.85 35.95 -3.87
CA ALA A 99 10.98 37.20 -4.61
C ALA A 99 10.09 38.31 -4.02
N VAL A 100 8.85 38.01 -3.70
CA VAL A 100 7.92 38.99 -3.08
C VAL A 100 8.43 39.44 -1.71
N PHE A 101 8.82 38.55 -0.83
CA PHE A 101 9.30 38.91 0.51
C PHE A 101 10.63 39.66 0.46
N TYR A 102 11.55 39.26 -0.41
CA TYR A 102 12.87 39.88 -0.48
C TYR A 102 12.84 41.24 -1.20
N PHE A 103 12.22 41.31 -2.40
CA PHE A 103 12.26 42.51 -3.24
C PHE A 103 11.12 43.50 -2.92
N ALA A 104 9.91 43.06 -2.68
CA ALA A 104 8.77 43.94 -2.46
C ALA A 104 8.58 44.31 -1.00
N ALA A 105 8.75 43.37 -0.08
CA ALA A 105 8.55 43.62 1.36
C ALA A 105 9.84 44.00 2.10
N HIS A 106 11.01 43.94 1.46
CA HIS A 106 12.33 44.23 2.03
C HIS A 106 12.62 43.51 3.36
N VAL A 107 12.12 42.30 3.50
CA VAL A 107 12.28 41.47 4.70
C VAL A 107 13.69 40.90 4.75
N HIS A 108 14.20 40.69 5.97
CA HIS A 108 15.52 40.08 6.15
C HIS A 108 15.62 38.73 5.42
N ILE A 109 16.74 38.49 4.74
CA ILE A 109 16.95 37.34 3.84
C ILE A 109 16.61 35.99 4.50
N ALA A 110 16.94 35.80 5.76
CA ALA A 110 16.64 34.57 6.47
C ALA A 110 15.12 34.32 6.58
N VAL A 111 14.34 35.36 6.83
CA VAL A 111 12.88 35.27 6.93
C VAL A 111 12.26 35.07 5.55
N ALA A 112 12.80 35.73 4.53
CA ALA A 112 12.39 35.58 3.14
C ALA A 112 12.62 34.16 2.59
N ILE A 113 13.56 33.38 3.16
CA ILE A 113 13.79 31.98 2.82
C ILE A 113 12.88 31.06 3.64
N ILE A 114 12.80 31.26 4.95
CA ILE A 114 12.12 30.32 5.87
C ILE A 114 10.61 30.31 5.62
N ILE A 115 9.98 31.47 5.46
CA ILE A 115 8.51 31.57 5.32
C ILE A 115 8.00 30.82 4.08
N PRO A 116 8.54 31.00 2.86
CA PRO A 116 8.11 30.22 1.70
C PRO A 116 8.25 28.72 1.85
N ILE A 117 9.31 28.25 2.49
CA ILE A 117 9.54 26.83 2.76
C ILE A 117 8.46 26.29 3.71
N LEU A 118 8.13 27.01 4.78
CA LEU A 118 7.07 26.62 5.71
C LEU A 118 5.69 26.58 5.04
N ILE A 119 5.39 27.56 4.17
CA ILE A 119 4.14 27.59 3.41
C ILE A 119 4.08 26.38 2.46
N ALA A 120 5.14 26.13 1.70
CA ALA A 120 5.20 24.96 0.82
C ALA A 120 5.05 23.65 1.60
N TYR A 121 5.69 23.54 2.77
CA TYR A 121 5.52 22.39 3.66
C TYR A 121 4.08 22.22 4.14
N ALA A 122 3.42 23.30 4.56
CA ALA A 122 2.02 23.27 5.00
C ALA A 122 1.08 22.80 3.87
N ILE A 123 1.26 23.31 2.64
CA ILE A 123 0.49 22.89 1.47
C ILE A 123 0.66 21.38 1.23
N ASN A 124 1.91 20.89 1.26
CA ASN A 124 2.19 19.46 1.06
C ASN A 124 1.62 18.59 2.18
N ALA A 125 1.61 19.07 3.44
CA ALA A 125 0.98 18.38 4.56
C ALA A 125 -0.54 18.25 4.39
N VAL A 126 -1.22 19.30 3.90
CA VAL A 126 -2.64 19.24 3.56
C VAL A 126 -2.89 18.20 2.46
N VAL A 127 -2.09 18.19 1.39
CA VAL A 127 -2.20 17.20 0.31
C VAL A 127 -1.97 15.77 0.85
N ALA A 128 -0.98 15.58 1.70
CA ALA A 128 -0.73 14.29 2.36
C ALA A 128 -1.95 13.82 3.17
N THR A 129 -2.57 14.73 3.90
CA THR A 129 -3.78 14.44 4.69
C THR A 129 -4.95 14.05 3.79
N VAL A 130 -5.18 14.77 2.69
CA VAL A 130 -6.22 14.41 1.70
C VAL A 130 -5.98 13.02 1.14
N TYR A 131 -4.75 12.69 0.74
CA TYR A 131 -4.41 11.34 0.25
C TYR A 131 -4.56 10.25 1.33
N ASN A 132 -4.42 10.59 2.60
CA ASN A 132 -4.65 9.64 3.69
C ASN A 132 -6.12 9.21 3.81
N PHE A 133 -7.05 10.12 3.50
CA PHE A 133 -8.49 9.86 3.56
C PHE A 133 -9.09 9.37 2.24
N MET A 134 -8.40 9.48 1.12
CA MET A 134 -8.89 8.96 -0.16
C MET A 134 -8.87 7.42 -0.17
N PRO A 135 -10.02 6.74 -0.41
CA PRO A 135 -10.07 5.29 -0.42
C PRO A 135 -9.38 4.68 -1.66
N ASP A 136 -9.55 5.27 -2.83
CA ASP A 136 -9.20 4.67 -4.12
C ASP A 136 -8.07 5.42 -4.83
N ILE A 137 -6.85 5.23 -4.36
CA ILE A 137 -5.68 5.79 -5.05
C ILE A 137 -5.13 4.73 -6.00
N LYS A 138 -5.06 5.07 -7.30
CA LYS A 138 -4.37 4.26 -8.30
C LYS A 138 -2.93 4.75 -8.47
N ASP A 139 -2.01 3.81 -8.62
CA ASP A 139 -0.62 4.10 -8.99
C ASP A 139 -0.48 4.43 -10.50
N GLY A 140 0.74 4.61 -10.98
CA GLY A 140 1.01 4.89 -12.40
C GLY A 140 0.75 3.70 -13.33
N GLU A 141 0.60 2.50 -12.81
CA GLU A 141 0.30 1.26 -13.52
C GLU A 141 -1.20 0.89 -13.44
N GLY A 142 -2.01 1.70 -12.75
CA GLY A 142 -3.45 1.51 -12.60
C GLY A 142 -3.85 0.59 -11.45
N GLU A 143 -2.89 0.10 -10.65
CA GLU A 143 -3.14 -0.71 -9.47
C GLU A 143 -3.65 0.15 -8.31
N PHE A 144 -4.61 -0.38 -7.54
CA PHE A 144 -5.11 0.31 -6.36
C PHE A 144 -4.10 0.24 -5.21
N ILE A 145 -3.82 1.38 -4.59
CA ILE A 145 -3.00 1.49 -3.39
C ILE A 145 -3.96 1.55 -2.20
N VAL A 146 -4.13 0.43 -1.53
CA VAL A 146 -4.99 0.31 -0.33
C VAL A 146 -4.21 0.58 0.94
#